data_589c924fa0e90418841b89f019ae1bde
#
_entry.id   589c924fa0e90418841b89f019ae1bde
#
_cell.length_a   1.000
_cell.length_b   1.000
_cell.length_c   1.000
_cell.angle_alpha   90.00
_cell.angle_beta   90.00
_cell.angle_gamma   90.00
#
_symmetry.space_group_name_H-M   'P 1'
#
loop_
_entity.id
_entity.type
_entity.pdbx_description
1 polymer ?
#
loop_
_entity_poly.entity_id
_entity_poly.type
_entity_poly.pdbx_seq_one_letter_code
_entity_poly.pdbx_strand_id
1 'polypeptide(L)'
;MSQAADPVEYFLEDMSYHGRSDRTREAYERVLRQFQEFLTDGERPGQRSATTLQEATHRDCLAWISGKRDQLSESSIASYASYLHRFYAYMNEVGEFDHNPMTLVMEELDEQIATDPSRRDLSVGQMASFVQDIRHPLDRALVVTLLKTGIRAGEACNLDLRDLHLVDVQVDSGPVRAQLEGRPDSLFVSAEPQAGAVVNGEEREASNKRMRDTVIPIDEETKRVLEAWLAVRPDPVSAARPLFRSTDRKWGTRVTGTEVHHIITSRARERGWYESGAGAGENVTPHYFRHFFTTHLRDRTGDRGIVKYLRGDVATDIIDTYTHNWGDRVRDVYESHIYDLLS
;
A
#
# COMPACT_ATOMS: atom_id res chain seq x y z
N MET A 1 34.74 -22.58 -17.98
CA MET A 1 33.54 -23.03 -17.23
C MET A 1 32.82 -21.72 -16.84
N SER A 2 31.72 -21.43 -17.51
CA SER A 2 30.87 -20.28 -17.15
C SER A 2 30.37 -20.55 -15.73
N GLN A 3 30.55 -19.59 -14.82
CA GLN A 3 29.88 -19.61 -13.53
C GLN A 3 28.38 -19.72 -13.84
N ALA A 4 27.72 -20.79 -13.40
CA ALA A 4 26.30 -20.93 -13.56
C ALA A 4 25.66 -19.69 -12.94
N ALA A 5 24.95 -18.91 -13.75
CA ALA A 5 24.27 -17.71 -13.28
C ALA A 5 23.35 -18.11 -12.13
N ASP A 6 23.30 -17.31 -11.07
CA ASP A 6 22.39 -17.57 -9.94
C ASP A 6 20.94 -17.61 -10.45
N PRO A 7 20.22 -18.73 -10.33
CA PRO A 7 18.88 -18.85 -10.86
C PRO A 7 17.89 -17.81 -10.31
N VAL A 8 18.11 -17.35 -9.08
CA VAL A 8 17.29 -16.31 -8.46
C VAL A 8 17.56 -14.95 -9.12
N GLU A 9 18.84 -14.59 -9.31
CA GLU A 9 19.20 -13.35 -9.99
C GLU A 9 18.67 -13.33 -11.44
N TYR A 10 18.84 -14.44 -12.18
CA TYR A 10 18.32 -14.59 -13.53
C TYR A 10 16.80 -14.32 -13.59
N PHE A 11 16.02 -14.96 -12.71
CA PHE A 11 14.58 -14.77 -12.64
C PHE A 11 14.18 -13.33 -12.29
N LEU A 12 14.89 -12.70 -11.34
CA LEU A 12 14.61 -11.34 -10.90
C LEU A 12 14.96 -10.30 -11.97
N GLU A 13 16.02 -10.55 -12.75
CA GLU A 13 16.38 -9.70 -13.88
C GLU A 13 15.28 -9.72 -14.94
N ASP A 14 14.81 -10.91 -15.33
CA ASP A 14 13.72 -11.04 -16.29
C ASP A 14 12.41 -10.43 -15.80
N MET A 15 12.12 -10.56 -14.49
CA MET A 15 10.99 -9.83 -13.88
C MET A 15 11.12 -8.32 -14.06
N SER A 16 12.34 -7.77 -14.06
CA SER A 16 12.56 -6.34 -14.30
C SER A 16 12.24 -5.94 -15.74
N TYR A 17 12.62 -6.73 -16.71
CA TYR A 17 12.28 -6.53 -18.13
C TYR A 17 10.76 -6.59 -18.37
N HIS A 18 10.04 -7.38 -17.58
CA HIS A 18 8.58 -7.43 -17.58
C HIS A 18 7.91 -6.31 -16.78
N GLY A 19 8.68 -5.30 -16.31
CA GLY A 19 8.15 -4.12 -15.61
C GLY A 19 7.62 -4.39 -14.20
N ARG A 20 8.06 -5.48 -13.55
CA ARG A 20 7.69 -5.74 -12.15
C ARG A 20 8.44 -4.77 -11.23
N SER A 21 7.70 -4.21 -10.25
CA SER A 21 8.26 -3.26 -9.30
C SER A 21 9.35 -3.88 -8.43
N ASP A 22 10.31 -3.06 -7.99
CA ASP A 22 11.39 -3.47 -7.07
C ASP A 22 10.85 -4.17 -5.83
N ARG A 23 9.82 -3.61 -5.21
CA ARG A 23 9.16 -4.22 -4.04
C ARG A 23 8.61 -5.63 -4.32
N THR A 24 8.12 -5.86 -5.54
CA THR A 24 7.67 -7.20 -5.94
C THR A 24 8.86 -8.13 -6.08
N ARG A 25 9.94 -7.67 -6.72
CA ARG A 25 11.17 -8.44 -6.90
C ARG A 25 11.82 -8.79 -5.55
N GLU A 26 11.92 -7.83 -4.63
CA GLU A 26 12.40 -8.02 -3.26
C GLU A 26 11.58 -9.07 -2.49
N ALA A 27 10.25 -9.09 -2.69
CA ALA A 27 9.40 -10.09 -2.05
C ALA A 27 9.68 -11.50 -2.57
N TYR A 28 9.85 -11.65 -3.89
CA TYR A 28 10.27 -12.93 -4.49
C TYR A 28 11.66 -13.33 -4.02
N GLU A 29 12.64 -12.44 -4.12
CA GLU A 29 14.02 -12.68 -3.69
C GLU A 29 14.08 -13.21 -2.26
N ARG A 30 13.44 -12.51 -1.33
CA ARG A 30 13.42 -12.93 0.08
C ARG A 30 12.89 -14.35 0.26
N VAL A 31 11.82 -14.71 -0.44
CA VAL A 31 11.22 -16.06 -0.30
C VAL A 31 12.10 -17.11 -0.95
N LEU A 32 12.63 -16.83 -2.13
CA LEU A 32 13.50 -17.75 -2.86
C LEU A 32 14.82 -17.99 -2.12
N ARG A 33 15.43 -16.92 -1.54
CA ARG A 33 16.65 -17.07 -0.73
C ARG A 33 16.42 -17.86 0.55
N GLN A 34 15.28 -17.65 1.24
CA GLN A 34 14.92 -18.47 2.40
C GLN A 34 14.74 -19.96 2.03
N PHE A 35 14.19 -20.24 0.87
CA PHE A 35 14.08 -21.62 0.40
C PHE A 35 15.44 -22.20 0.01
N GLN A 36 16.31 -21.44 -0.62
CA GLN A 36 17.68 -21.82 -0.96
C GLN A 36 18.51 -22.14 0.31
N GLU A 37 18.44 -21.28 1.33
CA GLU A 37 19.07 -21.53 2.64
C GLU A 37 18.56 -22.84 3.24
N PHE A 38 17.24 -23.04 3.23
CA PHE A 38 16.64 -24.28 3.72
C PHE A 38 17.13 -25.53 2.99
N LEU A 39 17.43 -25.48 1.71
CA LEU A 39 18.02 -26.61 0.95
C LEU A 39 19.47 -26.86 1.35
N THR A 40 20.23 -25.82 1.68
CA THR A 40 21.65 -25.92 2.03
C THR A 40 21.90 -26.30 3.50
N ASP A 41 20.93 -26.01 4.40
CA ASP A 41 21.02 -26.35 5.84
C ASP A 41 20.78 -27.85 6.10
N GLY A 42 21.78 -28.66 5.78
CA GLY A 42 21.79 -30.10 5.60
C GLY A 42 21.59 -31.00 6.83
N GLU A 43 20.97 -30.54 7.94
CA GLU A 43 20.68 -31.39 9.10
C GLU A 43 19.24 -31.93 9.08
N ARG A 44 19.00 -32.95 8.20
CA ARG A 44 17.75 -33.72 8.25
C ARG A 44 18.03 -35.20 8.30
N PRO A 45 17.59 -35.92 9.35
CA PRO A 45 17.72 -37.35 9.43
C PRO A 45 16.93 -38.03 8.31
N GLY A 46 17.62 -38.67 7.39
CA GLY A 46 17.03 -39.60 6.43
C GLY A 46 16.67 -39.08 5.03
N GLN A 47 17.02 -37.83 4.66
CA GLN A 47 16.82 -37.30 3.30
C GLN A 47 18.14 -37.05 2.57
N ARG A 48 18.20 -37.34 1.26
CA ARG A 48 19.21 -36.80 0.36
C ARG A 48 18.89 -35.28 0.28
N SER A 49 19.73 -34.47 0.86
CA SER A 49 19.59 -33.00 0.78
C SER A 49 19.81 -32.59 -0.66
N ALA A 50 18.78 -32.12 -1.34
CA ALA A 50 18.99 -31.26 -2.50
C ALA A 50 19.80 -30.06 -2.01
N THR A 51 20.91 -29.78 -2.68
CA THR A 51 21.79 -28.68 -2.29
C THR A 51 21.56 -27.44 -3.14
N THR A 52 20.82 -27.58 -4.24
CA THR A 52 20.53 -26.49 -5.18
C THR A 52 19.04 -26.38 -5.48
N LEU A 53 18.61 -25.21 -5.92
CA LEU A 53 17.23 -24.97 -6.36
C LEU A 53 16.82 -25.87 -7.52
N GLN A 54 17.75 -26.22 -8.42
CA GLN A 54 17.51 -27.09 -9.58
C GLN A 54 17.26 -28.55 -9.18
N GLU A 55 17.89 -29.01 -8.10
CA GLU A 55 17.76 -30.38 -7.60
C GLU A 55 16.58 -30.57 -6.63
N ALA A 56 15.91 -29.49 -6.26
CA ALA A 56 14.84 -29.52 -5.27
C ALA A 56 13.68 -30.42 -5.76
N THR A 57 13.22 -31.28 -4.86
CA THR A 57 12.13 -32.19 -5.10
C THR A 57 10.82 -31.65 -4.52
N HIS A 58 9.71 -32.23 -4.93
CA HIS A 58 8.41 -31.94 -4.35
C HIS A 58 8.37 -32.12 -2.81
N ARG A 59 9.12 -33.11 -2.28
CA ARG A 59 9.23 -33.34 -0.82
C ARG A 59 9.98 -32.24 -0.10
N ASP A 60 10.99 -31.65 -0.73
CA ASP A 60 11.71 -30.49 -0.16
C ASP A 60 10.78 -29.28 -0.07
N CYS A 61 9.98 -29.05 -1.11
CA CYS A 61 8.99 -27.98 -1.13
C CYS A 61 7.91 -28.17 -0.05
N LEU A 62 7.36 -29.38 0.09
CA LEU A 62 6.39 -29.71 1.14
C LEU A 62 6.99 -29.54 2.54
N ALA A 63 8.22 -30.02 2.76
CA ALA A 63 8.89 -29.92 4.05
C ALA A 63 9.13 -28.45 4.45
N TRP A 64 9.54 -27.61 3.48
CA TRP A 64 9.72 -26.18 3.72
C TRP A 64 8.41 -25.47 4.06
N ILE A 65 7.34 -25.71 3.29
CA ILE A 65 6.01 -25.15 3.54
C ILE A 65 5.48 -25.61 4.89
N SER A 66 5.61 -26.91 5.20
CA SER A 66 5.20 -27.45 6.51
C SER A 66 5.92 -26.76 7.67
N GLY A 67 7.24 -26.51 7.53
CA GLY A 67 8.01 -25.78 8.56
C GLY A 67 7.62 -24.30 8.71
N LYS A 68 6.85 -23.72 7.79
CA LYS A 68 6.34 -22.36 7.89
C LYS A 68 4.96 -22.26 8.57
N ARG A 69 4.23 -23.35 8.71
CA ARG A 69 2.86 -23.38 9.26
C ARG A 69 2.80 -22.88 10.71
N ASP A 70 3.82 -23.14 11.50
CA ASP A 70 3.89 -22.69 12.89
C ASP A 70 4.31 -21.21 13.04
N GLN A 71 4.76 -20.58 11.94
CA GLN A 71 5.36 -19.24 11.97
C GLN A 71 4.56 -18.20 11.17
N LEU A 72 3.76 -18.63 10.21
CA LEU A 72 3.08 -17.76 9.25
C LEU A 72 1.57 -18.05 9.22
N SER A 73 0.79 -17.02 8.85
CA SER A 73 -0.63 -17.19 8.53
C SER A 73 -0.82 -18.00 7.24
N GLU A 74 -1.96 -18.70 7.11
CA GLU A 74 -2.34 -19.47 5.92
C GLU A 74 -2.18 -18.65 4.62
N SER A 75 -2.63 -17.41 4.60
CA SER A 75 -2.48 -16.50 3.45
C SER A 75 -1.02 -16.18 3.11
N SER A 76 -0.14 -16.12 4.11
CA SER A 76 1.30 -15.94 3.89
C SER A 76 1.93 -17.20 3.33
N ILE A 77 1.54 -18.37 3.82
CA ILE A 77 1.98 -19.67 3.32
C ILE A 77 1.57 -19.84 1.85
N ALA A 78 0.31 -19.60 1.53
CA ALA A 78 -0.20 -19.63 0.15
C ALA A 78 0.55 -18.64 -0.76
N SER A 79 0.91 -17.46 -0.27
CA SER A 79 1.72 -16.49 -1.03
C SER A 79 3.14 -17.00 -1.27
N TYR A 80 3.78 -17.60 -0.28
CA TYR A 80 5.12 -18.18 -0.40
C TYR A 80 5.14 -19.37 -1.38
N ALA A 81 4.15 -20.25 -1.28
CA ALA A 81 3.96 -21.35 -2.22
C ALA A 81 3.75 -20.85 -3.66
N SER A 82 2.95 -19.82 -3.85
CA SER A 82 2.73 -19.16 -5.14
C SER A 82 4.01 -18.56 -5.73
N TYR A 83 4.88 -17.96 -4.90
CA TYR A 83 6.16 -17.40 -5.35
C TYR A 83 7.12 -18.51 -5.82
N LEU A 84 7.25 -19.60 -5.04
CA LEU A 84 8.05 -20.75 -5.46
C LEU A 84 7.50 -21.38 -6.74
N HIS A 85 6.19 -21.60 -6.79
CA HIS A 85 5.55 -22.18 -7.98
C HIS A 85 5.81 -21.33 -9.23
N ARG A 86 5.66 -20.00 -9.13
CA ARG A 86 5.91 -19.08 -10.25
C ARG A 86 7.37 -19.10 -10.68
N PHE A 87 8.31 -19.14 -9.74
CA PHE A 87 9.74 -19.26 -10.02
C PHE A 87 10.03 -20.54 -10.77
N TYR A 88 9.62 -21.71 -10.26
CA TYR A 88 9.87 -22.99 -10.89
C TYR A 88 9.17 -23.17 -12.24
N ALA A 89 7.95 -22.64 -12.36
CA ALA A 89 7.25 -22.65 -13.65
C ALA A 89 8.02 -21.85 -14.70
N TYR A 90 8.51 -20.67 -14.32
CA TYR A 90 9.30 -19.81 -15.20
C TYR A 90 10.63 -20.49 -15.60
N MET A 91 11.40 -20.99 -14.63
CA MET A 91 12.69 -21.64 -14.89
C MET A 91 12.54 -22.90 -15.76
N ASN A 92 11.44 -23.61 -15.64
CA ASN A 92 11.11 -24.74 -16.52
C ASN A 92 10.71 -24.27 -17.94
N GLU A 93 9.91 -23.20 -18.07
CA GLU A 93 9.51 -22.64 -19.37
C GLU A 93 10.70 -22.12 -20.19
N VAL A 94 11.70 -21.50 -19.53
CA VAL A 94 12.91 -21.01 -20.21
C VAL A 94 13.97 -22.10 -20.42
N GLY A 95 13.72 -23.33 -19.93
CA GLY A 95 14.58 -24.48 -20.12
C GLY A 95 15.80 -24.59 -19.21
N GLU A 96 15.85 -23.76 -18.14
CA GLU A 96 16.92 -23.80 -17.14
C GLU A 96 16.72 -24.94 -16.12
N PHE A 97 15.47 -25.34 -15.87
CA PHE A 97 15.09 -26.45 -15.00
C PHE A 97 14.26 -27.47 -15.75
N ASP A 98 14.48 -28.75 -15.46
CA ASP A 98 13.81 -29.87 -16.15
C ASP A 98 12.35 -30.05 -15.72
N HIS A 99 11.98 -29.61 -14.52
CA HIS A 99 10.64 -29.78 -13.96
C HIS A 99 10.28 -28.73 -12.92
N ASN A 100 8.98 -28.60 -12.61
CA ASN A 100 8.46 -27.77 -11.55
C ASN A 100 8.04 -28.64 -10.35
N PRO A 101 8.83 -28.68 -9.25
CA PRO A 101 8.50 -29.50 -8.07
C PRO A 101 7.30 -28.99 -7.29
N MET A 102 6.85 -27.76 -7.55
CA MET A 102 5.71 -27.15 -6.88
C MET A 102 4.36 -27.50 -7.50
N THR A 103 4.30 -28.12 -8.68
CA THR A 103 3.02 -28.41 -9.36
C THR A 103 2.09 -29.25 -8.47
N LEU A 104 2.56 -30.40 -8.00
CA LEU A 104 1.78 -31.26 -7.11
C LEU A 104 1.52 -30.62 -5.74
N VAL A 105 2.49 -29.86 -5.23
CA VAL A 105 2.33 -29.13 -3.96
C VAL A 105 1.17 -28.15 -4.03
N MET A 106 1.02 -27.43 -5.14
CA MET A 106 -0.07 -26.47 -5.34
C MET A 106 -1.45 -27.12 -5.49
N GLU A 107 -1.48 -28.36 -6.02
CA GLU A 107 -2.74 -29.12 -6.13
C GLU A 107 -3.22 -29.64 -4.77
N GLU A 108 -2.29 -29.94 -3.85
CA GLU A 108 -2.57 -30.49 -2.53
C GLU A 108 -2.60 -29.44 -1.41
N LEU A 109 -2.31 -28.18 -1.73
CA LEU A 109 -2.23 -27.09 -0.75
C LEU A 109 -3.64 -26.65 -0.34
N ASP A 110 -3.97 -26.81 0.92
CA ASP A 110 -5.25 -26.37 1.49
C ASP A 110 -5.27 -24.86 1.80
N GLU A 111 -4.09 -24.27 2.02
CA GLU A 111 -3.94 -22.86 2.33
C GLU A 111 -4.29 -21.97 1.13
N GLN A 112 -5.10 -20.96 1.37
CA GLN A 112 -5.56 -20.04 0.34
C GLN A 112 -5.15 -18.59 0.64
N ILE A 113 -4.88 -17.83 -0.42
CA ILE A 113 -4.69 -16.39 -0.29
C ILE A 113 -6.06 -15.78 0.06
N ALA A 114 -6.18 -15.23 1.25
CA ALA A 114 -7.40 -14.55 1.66
C ALA A 114 -7.63 -13.32 0.77
N THR A 115 -8.63 -13.39 -0.10
CA THR A 115 -9.01 -12.28 -0.99
C THR A 115 -9.84 -11.22 -0.27
N ASP A 116 -10.56 -11.63 0.79
CA ASP A 116 -11.35 -10.74 1.65
C ASP A 116 -11.20 -11.17 3.11
N PRO A 117 -10.03 -10.90 3.74
CA PRO A 117 -9.80 -11.30 5.13
C PRO A 117 -10.78 -10.58 6.03
N SER A 118 -11.40 -11.33 6.99
CA SER A 118 -12.14 -10.72 8.08
C SER A 118 -11.24 -9.71 8.79
N ARG A 119 -11.64 -8.46 8.81
CA ARG A 119 -10.87 -7.37 9.42
C ARG A 119 -11.45 -7.02 10.77
N ARG A 120 -10.58 -6.53 11.66
CA ARG A 120 -11.02 -5.94 12.94
C ARG A 120 -12.15 -4.94 12.67
N ASP A 121 -13.25 -5.10 13.36
CA ASP A 121 -14.39 -4.17 13.25
C ASP A 121 -14.18 -3.04 14.27
N LEU A 122 -13.90 -1.83 13.76
CA LEU A 122 -13.76 -0.63 14.58
C LEU A 122 -14.88 0.35 14.23
N SER A 123 -15.62 0.77 15.25
CA SER A 123 -16.61 1.82 15.10
C SER A 123 -15.97 3.19 14.84
N VAL A 124 -16.77 4.11 14.28
CA VAL A 124 -16.34 5.52 14.11
C VAL A 124 -15.93 6.14 15.43
N GLY A 125 -16.63 5.87 16.53
CA GLY A 125 -16.28 6.39 17.86
C GLY A 125 -14.93 5.88 18.38
N GLN A 126 -14.59 4.61 18.14
CA GLN A 126 -13.27 4.06 18.48
C GLN A 126 -12.17 4.73 17.65
N MET A 127 -12.41 4.94 16.36
CA MET A 127 -11.46 5.62 15.48
C MET A 127 -11.33 7.11 15.82
N ALA A 128 -12.41 7.78 16.19
CA ALA A 128 -12.39 9.16 16.68
C ALA A 128 -11.52 9.28 17.94
N SER A 129 -11.71 8.39 18.92
CA SER A 129 -10.85 8.35 20.10
C SER A 129 -9.37 8.12 19.76
N PHE A 130 -9.08 7.25 18.77
CA PHE A 130 -7.72 7.04 18.28
C PHE A 130 -7.10 8.32 17.71
N VAL A 131 -7.85 9.05 16.88
CA VAL A 131 -7.36 10.30 16.25
C VAL A 131 -7.17 11.41 17.30
N GLN A 132 -8.06 11.49 18.30
CA GLN A 132 -8.00 12.50 19.35
C GLN A 132 -6.73 12.38 20.22
N ASP A 133 -6.20 11.16 20.39
CA ASP A 133 -4.95 10.93 21.14
C ASP A 133 -3.69 11.35 20.37
N ILE A 134 -3.78 11.57 19.07
CA ILE A 134 -2.63 11.95 18.25
C ILE A 134 -2.36 13.46 18.43
N ARG A 135 -1.25 13.79 19.10
CA ARG A 135 -0.87 15.17 19.39
C ARG A 135 0.04 15.78 18.33
N HIS A 136 0.86 14.95 17.68
CA HIS A 136 1.83 15.42 16.70
C HIS A 136 1.12 15.93 15.43
N PRO A 137 1.36 17.17 14.95
CA PRO A 137 0.62 17.75 13.83
C PRO A 137 0.72 16.97 12.53
N LEU A 138 1.93 16.47 12.16
CA LEU A 138 2.14 15.63 10.98
C LEU A 138 1.33 14.34 11.09
N ASP A 139 1.47 13.62 12.21
CA ASP A 139 0.82 12.32 12.41
C ASP A 139 -0.70 12.48 12.30
N ARG A 140 -1.24 13.51 12.94
CA ARG A 140 -2.68 13.80 12.93
C ARG A 140 -3.17 14.17 11.53
N ALA A 141 -2.42 15.00 10.81
CA ALA A 141 -2.76 15.40 9.45
C ALA A 141 -2.75 14.20 8.49
N LEU A 142 -1.72 13.34 8.55
CA LEU A 142 -1.63 12.11 7.77
C LEU A 142 -2.78 11.15 8.06
N VAL A 143 -3.02 10.87 9.35
CA VAL A 143 -4.05 9.91 9.78
C VAL A 143 -5.44 10.39 9.37
N VAL A 144 -5.78 11.64 9.63
CA VAL A 144 -7.10 12.20 9.25
C VAL A 144 -7.26 12.22 7.74
N THR A 145 -6.24 12.65 6.99
CA THR A 145 -6.31 12.63 5.52
C THR A 145 -6.55 11.22 5.00
N LEU A 146 -5.83 10.21 5.48
CA LEU A 146 -6.02 8.82 5.05
C LEU A 146 -7.41 8.27 5.40
N LEU A 147 -7.91 8.57 6.60
CA LEU A 147 -9.22 8.14 7.07
C LEU A 147 -10.36 8.83 6.30
N LYS A 148 -10.25 10.12 6.03
CA LYS A 148 -11.31 10.92 5.41
C LYS A 148 -11.33 10.85 3.88
N THR A 149 -10.22 10.47 3.24
CA THR A 149 -10.12 10.43 1.77
C THR A 149 -10.02 9.02 1.20
N GLY A 150 -9.64 8.06 2.04
CA GLY A 150 -9.42 6.67 1.61
C GLY A 150 -8.26 6.48 0.63
N ILE A 151 -7.37 7.46 0.47
CA ILE A 151 -6.18 7.34 -0.38
C ILE A 151 -5.19 6.32 0.19
N ARG A 152 -4.30 5.79 -0.66
CA ARG A 152 -3.24 4.88 -0.22
C ARG A 152 -2.09 5.67 0.40
N ALA A 153 -1.30 5.02 1.28
CA ALA A 153 -0.11 5.63 1.87
C ALA A 153 0.84 6.21 0.81
N GLY A 154 1.11 5.47 -0.27
CA GLY A 154 1.95 5.96 -1.37
C GLY A 154 1.35 7.18 -2.07
N GLU A 155 0.04 7.24 -2.23
CA GLU A 155 -0.66 8.41 -2.77
C GLU A 155 -0.50 9.61 -1.84
N ALA A 156 -0.64 9.43 -0.53
CA ALA A 156 -0.40 10.49 0.46
C ALA A 156 1.06 10.98 0.45
N CYS A 157 2.02 10.06 0.34
CA CYS A 157 3.44 10.42 0.20
C CYS A 157 3.69 11.29 -1.04
N ASN A 158 3.00 11.03 -2.15
CA ASN A 158 3.21 11.72 -3.42
C ASN A 158 2.52 13.09 -3.55
N LEU A 159 1.70 13.49 -2.58
CA LEU A 159 1.06 14.79 -2.61
C LEU A 159 2.06 15.95 -2.49
N ASP A 160 1.91 16.92 -3.37
CA ASP A 160 2.57 18.21 -3.30
C ASP A 160 1.58 19.28 -2.80
N LEU A 161 2.07 20.45 -2.39
CA LEU A 161 1.20 21.55 -1.98
C LEU A 161 0.25 22.00 -3.08
N ARG A 162 0.69 21.97 -4.33
CA ARG A 162 -0.14 22.31 -5.49
C ARG A 162 -1.33 21.37 -5.70
N ASP A 163 -1.31 20.19 -5.07
CA ASP A 163 -2.38 19.20 -5.14
C ASP A 163 -3.48 19.46 -4.10
N LEU A 164 -3.35 20.51 -3.29
CA LEU A 164 -4.29 20.92 -2.26
C LEU A 164 -4.82 22.32 -2.54
N HIS A 165 -6.14 22.50 -2.49
CA HIS A 165 -6.80 23.81 -2.55
C HIS A 165 -7.70 23.96 -1.33
N LEU A 166 -7.32 24.84 -0.41
CA LEU A 166 -8.12 25.23 0.75
C LEU A 166 -8.51 26.70 0.62
N VAL A 167 -9.78 27.00 0.87
CA VAL A 167 -10.27 28.39 0.95
C VAL A 167 -9.71 29.07 2.19
N ASP A 168 -9.37 30.34 2.06
CA ASP A 168 -8.87 31.22 3.14
C ASP A 168 -7.51 30.81 3.73
N VAL A 169 -6.84 29.81 3.17
CA VAL A 169 -5.49 29.42 3.57
C VAL A 169 -4.49 29.90 2.54
N GLN A 170 -3.71 30.92 2.87
CA GLN A 170 -2.57 31.33 2.06
C GLN A 170 -1.42 30.33 2.25
N VAL A 171 -1.38 29.34 1.37
CA VAL A 171 -0.22 28.46 1.28
C VAL A 171 0.69 29.01 0.20
N ASP A 172 1.96 29.25 0.50
CA ASP A 172 2.97 29.56 -0.52
C ASP A 172 3.25 28.32 -1.37
N SER A 173 2.24 27.90 -2.13
CA SER A 173 2.26 26.69 -2.97
C SER A 173 2.61 26.98 -4.42
N GLY A 174 2.66 28.27 -4.79
CA GLY A 174 2.52 28.65 -6.19
C GLY A 174 1.09 28.34 -6.69
N PRO A 175 0.85 28.31 -7.99
CA PRO A 175 -0.47 27.99 -8.54
C PRO A 175 -0.89 26.57 -8.17
N VAL A 176 -2.15 26.41 -7.75
CA VAL A 176 -2.77 25.09 -7.57
C VAL A 176 -2.90 24.39 -8.93
N ARG A 177 -3.11 23.09 -8.91
CA ARG A 177 -3.40 22.32 -10.13
C ARG A 177 -4.63 22.84 -10.85
N ALA A 178 -4.59 22.88 -12.19
CA ALA A 178 -5.74 23.30 -13.01
C ALA A 178 -7.02 22.50 -12.71
N GLN A 179 -6.88 21.23 -12.31
CA GLN A 179 -8.00 20.37 -11.91
C GLN A 179 -8.70 20.84 -10.62
N LEU A 180 -8.05 21.70 -9.84
CA LEU A 180 -8.59 22.28 -8.60
C LEU A 180 -9.14 23.69 -8.78
N GLU A 181 -8.99 24.29 -9.98
CA GLU A 181 -9.57 25.62 -10.27
C GLU A 181 -11.09 25.56 -10.14
N GLY A 182 -11.64 26.50 -9.36
CA GLY A 182 -13.09 26.54 -9.07
C GLY A 182 -13.60 25.41 -8.16
N ARG A 183 -12.68 24.60 -7.57
CA ARG A 183 -13.02 23.53 -6.64
C ARG A 183 -12.31 23.75 -5.29
N PRO A 184 -12.84 24.67 -4.47
CA PRO A 184 -12.28 24.92 -3.16
C PRO A 184 -12.40 23.70 -2.24
N ASP A 185 -11.60 23.68 -1.19
CA ASP A 185 -11.55 22.60 -0.20
C ASP A 185 -11.55 21.21 -0.84
N SER A 186 -10.52 21.00 -1.67
CA SER A 186 -10.33 19.77 -2.44
C SER A 186 -8.87 19.34 -2.51
N LEU A 187 -8.69 18.04 -2.66
CA LEU A 187 -7.41 17.37 -2.86
C LEU A 187 -7.40 16.69 -4.24
N PHE A 188 -6.35 16.93 -5.03
CA PHE A 188 -6.12 16.24 -6.29
C PHE A 188 -5.15 15.08 -6.09
N VAL A 189 -5.52 13.89 -6.55
CA VAL A 189 -4.65 12.71 -6.54
C VAL A 189 -4.45 12.21 -7.96
N SER A 190 -3.22 12.36 -8.46
CA SER A 190 -2.85 11.91 -9.81
C SER A 190 -2.67 10.41 -9.89
N ALA A 191 -2.95 9.83 -11.04
CA ALA A 191 -2.65 8.43 -11.37
C ALA A 191 -1.21 8.22 -11.86
N GLU A 192 -0.53 9.29 -12.29
CA GLU A 192 0.76 9.22 -12.99
C GLU A 192 1.98 8.83 -12.14
N PRO A 193 2.15 9.29 -10.86
CA PRO A 193 3.38 9.03 -10.15
C PRO A 193 3.69 7.54 -10.01
N GLN A 194 4.88 7.15 -10.50
CA GLN A 194 5.45 5.82 -10.34
C GLN A 194 6.76 5.93 -9.55
N ALA A 195 7.13 4.89 -8.81
CA ALA A 195 8.44 4.84 -8.14
C ALA A 195 9.55 4.94 -9.18
N GLY A 196 10.58 5.75 -8.90
CA GLY A 196 11.67 6.07 -9.81
C GLY A 196 11.36 7.17 -10.82
N ALA A 197 10.11 7.59 -10.99
CA ALA A 197 9.74 8.67 -11.90
C ALA A 197 10.03 10.04 -11.28
N VAL A 198 10.56 10.98 -12.08
CA VAL A 198 10.73 12.37 -11.69
C VAL A 198 9.42 13.12 -11.94
N VAL A 199 8.79 13.58 -10.87
CA VAL A 199 7.55 14.36 -10.93
C VAL A 199 7.75 15.68 -10.18
N ASN A 200 7.44 16.80 -10.84
CA ASN A 200 7.61 18.13 -10.25
C ASN A 200 9.06 18.39 -9.73
N GLY A 201 10.06 17.86 -10.45
CA GLY A 201 11.48 18.04 -10.14
C GLY A 201 12.03 17.17 -8.99
N GLU A 202 11.26 16.17 -8.53
CA GLU A 202 11.68 15.25 -7.48
C GLU A 202 11.37 13.81 -7.87
N GLU A 203 12.32 12.90 -7.64
CA GLU A 203 12.12 11.46 -7.84
C GLU A 203 11.17 10.90 -6.78
N ARG A 204 10.21 10.07 -7.22
CA ARG A 204 9.20 9.48 -6.35
C ARG A 204 9.61 8.11 -5.85
N GLU A 205 9.59 7.90 -4.53
CA GLU A 205 9.84 6.58 -3.94
C GLU A 205 8.60 5.66 -3.97
N ALA A 206 7.41 6.21 -4.19
CA ALA A 206 6.15 5.47 -4.16
C ALA A 206 5.37 5.63 -5.47
N SER A 207 4.69 4.54 -5.88
CA SER A 207 3.76 4.57 -7.01
C SER A 207 2.34 4.85 -6.55
N ASN A 208 1.62 5.69 -7.30
CA ASN A 208 0.19 5.84 -7.17
C ASN A 208 -0.51 4.71 -7.93
N LYS A 209 -0.97 3.69 -7.21
CA LYS A 209 -1.70 2.55 -7.78
C LYS A 209 -3.17 2.93 -8.01
N ARG A 210 -3.41 4.01 -8.74
CA ARG A 210 -4.72 4.59 -9.01
C ARG A 210 -5.02 4.44 -10.51
N MET A 211 -6.25 4.13 -10.86
CA MET A 211 -6.63 3.91 -12.26
C MET A 211 -6.94 5.22 -13.01
N ARG A 212 -7.16 6.33 -12.28
CA ARG A 212 -7.47 7.64 -12.84
C ARG A 212 -7.14 8.77 -11.86
N ASP A 213 -6.93 9.95 -12.39
CA ASP A 213 -6.89 11.19 -11.63
C ASP A 213 -8.22 11.42 -10.90
N THR A 214 -8.15 11.92 -9.67
CA THR A 214 -9.35 12.12 -8.85
C THR A 214 -9.25 13.41 -8.06
N VAL A 215 -10.31 14.21 -8.07
CA VAL A 215 -10.51 15.31 -7.12
C VAL A 215 -11.37 14.80 -5.98
N ILE A 216 -10.86 14.91 -4.76
CA ILE A 216 -11.52 14.46 -3.53
C ILE A 216 -11.90 15.69 -2.72
N PRO A 217 -13.17 15.88 -2.35
CA PRO A 217 -13.59 16.93 -1.43
C PRO A 217 -12.93 16.76 -0.07
N ILE A 218 -12.71 17.85 0.62
CA ILE A 218 -12.17 17.90 1.98
C ILE A 218 -13.24 18.53 2.88
N ASP A 219 -13.61 17.81 3.94
CA ASP A 219 -14.53 18.32 4.95
C ASP A 219 -13.84 19.28 5.94
N GLU A 220 -14.63 19.94 6.75
CA GLU A 220 -14.16 20.97 7.67
C GLU A 220 -13.20 20.44 8.75
N GLU A 221 -13.33 19.16 9.16
CA GLU A 221 -12.38 18.55 10.11
C GLU A 221 -11.01 18.34 9.46
N THR A 222 -10.99 17.79 8.25
CA THR A 222 -9.76 17.58 7.49
C THR A 222 -9.09 18.91 7.16
N LYS A 223 -9.88 19.93 6.78
CA LYS A 223 -9.38 21.28 6.51
C LYS A 223 -8.64 21.83 7.73
N ARG A 224 -9.28 21.86 8.91
CA ARG A 224 -8.67 22.37 10.15
C ARG A 224 -7.38 21.64 10.52
N VAL A 225 -7.33 20.34 10.35
CA VAL A 225 -6.13 19.57 10.67
C VAL A 225 -5.01 19.84 9.67
N LEU A 226 -5.32 19.98 8.38
CA LEU A 226 -4.35 20.38 7.37
C LEU A 226 -3.85 21.81 7.59
N GLU A 227 -4.71 22.77 7.93
CA GLU A 227 -4.32 24.12 8.29
C GLU A 227 -3.33 24.15 9.46
N ALA A 228 -3.63 23.41 10.53
CA ALA A 228 -2.74 23.29 11.68
C ALA A 228 -1.38 22.69 11.30
N TRP A 229 -1.34 21.70 10.42
CA TRP A 229 -0.10 21.13 9.87
C TRP A 229 0.65 22.15 9.02
N LEU A 230 -0.04 22.83 8.10
CA LEU A 230 0.55 23.82 7.19
C LEU A 230 1.22 24.96 7.94
N ALA A 231 0.68 25.34 9.11
CA ALA A 231 1.23 26.41 9.94
C ALA A 231 2.56 26.08 10.63
N VAL A 232 2.85 24.79 10.87
CA VAL A 232 4.02 24.33 11.65
C VAL A 232 4.96 23.43 10.89
N ARG A 233 4.63 23.09 9.64
CA ARG A 233 5.44 22.13 8.85
C ARG A 233 6.84 22.69 8.61
N PRO A 234 7.88 21.82 8.52
CA PRO A 234 9.22 22.23 8.15
C PRO A 234 9.28 22.90 6.78
N ASP A 235 10.33 23.69 6.52
CA ASP A 235 10.62 24.15 5.17
C ASP A 235 10.95 22.97 4.24
N PRO A 236 10.57 23.04 2.93
CA PRO A 236 10.84 21.97 2.00
C PRO A 236 12.33 21.90 1.65
N VAL A 237 12.87 20.69 1.58
CA VAL A 237 14.19 20.43 1.03
C VAL A 237 14.13 20.33 -0.50
N SER A 238 12.98 19.96 -1.04
CA SER A 238 12.73 19.77 -2.47
C SER A 238 11.91 20.90 -3.08
N ALA A 239 12.21 21.26 -4.35
CA ALA A 239 11.42 22.21 -5.13
C ALA A 239 9.99 21.74 -5.41
N ALA A 240 9.72 20.44 -5.30
CA ALA A 240 8.37 19.87 -5.43
C ALA A 240 7.41 20.30 -4.33
N ARG A 241 7.94 20.79 -3.21
CA ARG A 241 7.14 21.26 -2.04
C ARG A 241 6.14 20.20 -1.57
N PRO A 242 6.60 19.05 -1.03
CA PRO A 242 5.71 18.00 -0.54
C PRO A 242 4.69 18.52 0.47
N LEU A 243 3.45 18.01 0.42
CA LEU A 243 2.42 18.34 1.41
C LEU A 243 2.80 17.82 2.80
N PHE A 244 3.19 16.55 2.87
CA PHE A 244 3.64 15.91 4.10
C PHE A 244 5.16 15.79 4.10
N ARG A 245 5.79 16.32 5.14
CA ARG A 245 7.24 16.40 5.29
C ARG A 245 7.67 15.77 6.61
N SER A 246 8.77 15.03 6.56
CA SER A 246 9.35 14.42 7.76
C SER A 246 9.73 15.48 8.81
N THR A 247 9.41 15.18 10.04
CA THR A 247 9.74 15.96 11.24
C THR A 247 10.76 15.25 12.12
N ASP A 248 11.37 14.17 11.60
CA ASP A 248 12.40 13.39 12.30
C ASP A 248 13.76 13.52 11.58
N ARG A 249 14.57 12.48 11.53
CA ARG A 249 15.94 12.48 11.02
C ARG A 249 16.11 13.05 9.62
N LYS A 250 15.10 12.90 8.77
CA LYS A 250 15.04 13.45 7.41
C LYS A 250 14.22 14.75 7.37
N TRP A 251 14.47 15.66 8.28
CA TRP A 251 13.72 16.90 8.45
C TRP A 251 13.47 17.66 7.14
N GLY A 252 12.23 17.98 6.87
CA GLY A 252 11.79 18.74 5.69
C GLY A 252 11.74 17.96 4.37
N THR A 253 12.20 16.71 4.34
CA THR A 253 12.04 15.85 3.15
C THR A 253 10.62 15.28 3.07
N ARG A 254 10.24 14.79 1.90
CA ARG A 254 8.98 14.06 1.70
C ARG A 254 8.88 12.86 2.64
N VAL A 255 7.73 12.64 3.26
CA VAL A 255 7.48 11.43 4.04
C VAL A 255 7.50 10.19 3.14
N THR A 256 8.07 9.11 3.63
CA THR A 256 8.13 7.82 2.93
C THR A 256 6.99 6.90 3.36
N GLY A 257 6.69 5.88 2.54
CA GLY A 257 5.70 4.86 2.90
C GLY A 257 6.05 4.11 4.19
N THR A 258 7.34 3.93 4.46
CA THR A 258 7.84 3.32 5.70
C THR A 258 7.56 4.21 6.91
N GLU A 259 7.78 5.52 6.78
CA GLU A 259 7.50 6.49 7.84
C GLU A 259 6.00 6.58 8.13
N VAL A 260 5.15 6.66 7.10
CA VAL A 260 3.68 6.60 7.26
C VAL A 260 3.24 5.31 7.95
N HIS A 261 3.82 4.17 7.55
CA HIS A 261 3.53 2.89 8.19
C HIS A 261 3.93 2.91 9.68
N HIS A 262 5.12 3.41 10.00
CA HIS A 262 5.61 3.50 11.37
C HIS A 262 4.74 4.42 12.24
N ILE A 263 4.36 5.60 11.75
CA ILE A 263 3.48 6.54 12.45
C ILE A 263 2.17 5.84 12.85
N ILE A 264 1.52 5.15 11.92
CA ILE A 264 0.23 4.52 12.16
C ILE A 264 0.36 3.30 13.07
N THR A 265 1.32 2.41 12.80
CA THR A 265 1.45 1.15 13.55
C THR A 265 1.97 1.34 14.97
N SER A 266 2.81 2.37 15.23
CA SER A 266 3.21 2.70 16.60
C SER A 266 2.02 3.15 17.45
N ARG A 267 1.15 4.02 16.91
CA ARG A 267 -0.08 4.45 17.60
C ARG A 267 -1.09 3.31 17.75
N ALA A 268 -1.23 2.47 16.72
CA ALA A 268 -2.10 1.30 16.78
C ALA A 268 -1.61 0.28 17.83
N ARG A 269 -0.30 0.12 18.00
CA ARG A 269 0.29 -0.76 19.02
C ARG A 269 -0.02 -0.29 20.45
N GLU A 270 -0.01 1.01 20.71
CA GLU A 270 -0.39 1.59 22.01
C GLU A 270 -1.81 1.20 22.44
N ARG A 271 -2.69 0.88 21.47
CA ARG A 271 -4.09 0.46 21.70
C ARG A 271 -4.31 -1.05 21.54
N GLY A 272 -3.26 -1.84 21.34
CA GLY A 272 -3.40 -3.27 21.08
C GLY A 272 -4.05 -3.59 19.72
N TRP A 273 -3.95 -2.66 18.76
CA TRP A 273 -4.50 -2.80 17.40
C TRP A 273 -3.44 -3.17 16.36
N TYR A 274 -2.22 -3.36 16.79
CA TYR A 274 -1.12 -3.80 15.95
C TYR A 274 -0.16 -4.70 16.71
N GLU A 275 0.13 -5.86 16.13
CA GLU A 275 1.14 -6.81 16.58
C GLU A 275 2.01 -7.23 15.40
N SER A 276 3.34 -7.28 15.62
CA SER A 276 4.27 -7.70 14.57
C SER A 276 4.10 -9.18 14.28
N GLY A 277 3.90 -9.54 13.03
CA GLY A 277 3.65 -10.92 12.62
C GLY A 277 2.16 -11.31 12.51
N ALA A 278 1.26 -10.56 13.14
CA ALA A 278 -0.18 -10.78 12.98
C ALA A 278 -0.67 -10.38 11.58
N GLY A 279 -1.80 -10.96 11.18
CA GLY A 279 -2.36 -10.80 9.85
C GLY A 279 -3.03 -9.45 9.59
N ALA A 280 -3.39 -9.23 8.32
CA ALA A 280 -4.11 -8.02 7.89
C ALA A 280 -5.52 -7.90 8.49
N GLY A 281 -6.10 -9.01 8.97
CA GLY A 281 -7.39 -9.03 9.67
C GLY A 281 -7.32 -8.41 11.06
N GLU A 282 -6.18 -8.52 11.74
CA GLU A 282 -6.00 -8.11 13.13
C GLU A 282 -5.37 -6.73 13.25
N ASN A 283 -4.51 -6.38 12.30
CA ASN A 283 -3.64 -5.21 12.36
C ASN A 283 -4.25 -3.97 11.72
N VAL A 284 -4.24 -2.87 12.47
CA VAL A 284 -4.52 -1.53 11.96
C VAL A 284 -3.26 -0.96 11.32
N THR A 285 -3.31 -0.76 10.01
CA THR A 285 -2.23 -0.28 9.15
C THR A 285 -2.77 0.83 8.24
N PRO A 286 -1.93 1.52 7.44
CA PRO A 286 -2.44 2.47 6.44
C PRO A 286 -3.50 1.86 5.50
N HIS A 287 -3.37 0.57 5.16
CA HIS A 287 -4.36 -0.11 4.33
C HIS A 287 -5.69 -0.33 5.05
N TYR A 288 -5.64 -0.54 6.36
CA TYR A 288 -6.85 -0.62 7.19
C TYR A 288 -7.65 0.69 7.14
N PHE A 289 -7.01 1.85 7.15
CA PHE A 289 -7.72 3.14 7.06
C PHE A 289 -8.49 3.30 5.75
N ARG A 290 -7.91 2.82 4.65
CA ARG A 290 -8.63 2.79 3.37
C ARG A 290 -9.82 1.82 3.41
N HIS A 291 -9.70 0.69 4.11
CA HIS A 291 -10.82 -0.22 4.34
C HIS A 291 -11.90 0.45 5.20
N PHE A 292 -11.52 1.08 6.30
CA PHE A 292 -12.40 1.83 7.19
C PHE A 292 -13.20 2.89 6.43
N PHE A 293 -12.53 3.77 5.66
CA PHE A 293 -13.18 4.75 4.79
C PHE A 293 -14.20 4.09 3.86
N THR A 294 -13.79 3.01 3.19
CA THR A 294 -14.64 2.31 2.22
C THR A 294 -15.91 1.76 2.87
N THR A 295 -15.76 1.06 3.99
CA THR A 295 -16.87 0.41 4.68
C THR A 295 -17.85 1.46 5.22
N HIS A 296 -17.36 2.42 5.99
CA HIS A 296 -18.22 3.39 6.64
C HIS A 296 -18.87 4.37 5.65
N LEU A 297 -18.17 4.79 4.59
CA LEU A 297 -18.79 5.66 3.59
C LEU A 297 -19.79 4.89 2.70
N ARG A 298 -19.46 3.65 2.31
CA ARG A 298 -20.39 2.79 1.56
C ARG A 298 -21.68 2.56 2.33
N ASP A 299 -21.57 2.20 3.61
CA ASP A 299 -22.73 1.86 4.45
C ASP A 299 -23.62 3.08 4.71
N ARG A 300 -23.06 4.27 4.72
CA ARG A 300 -23.79 5.53 4.89
C ARG A 300 -24.43 6.05 3.60
N THR A 301 -23.71 5.92 2.48
CA THR A 301 -24.19 6.46 1.19
C THR A 301 -25.06 5.48 0.42
N GLY A 302 -24.85 4.18 0.57
CA GLY A 302 -25.39 3.15 -0.33
C GLY A 302 -24.79 3.21 -1.75
N ASP A 303 -23.98 4.22 -2.08
CA ASP A 303 -23.44 4.47 -3.43
C ASP A 303 -22.01 3.91 -3.58
N ARG A 304 -21.93 2.68 -4.09
CA ARG A 304 -20.63 2.03 -4.36
C ARG A 304 -19.81 2.74 -5.45
N GLY A 305 -20.48 3.42 -6.37
CA GLY A 305 -19.83 4.13 -7.49
C GLY A 305 -19.00 5.30 -7.00
N ILE A 306 -19.60 6.16 -6.17
CA ILE A 306 -18.92 7.31 -5.55
C ILE A 306 -17.72 6.84 -4.69
N VAL A 307 -17.91 5.81 -3.87
CA VAL A 307 -16.83 5.28 -3.03
C VAL A 307 -15.66 4.76 -3.88
N LYS A 308 -15.95 4.01 -4.97
CA LYS A 308 -14.91 3.55 -5.92
C LYS A 308 -14.22 4.71 -6.62
N TYR A 309 -14.97 5.76 -6.99
CA TYR A 309 -14.40 6.98 -7.59
C TYR A 309 -13.41 7.64 -6.64
N LEU A 310 -13.81 7.97 -5.42
CA LEU A 310 -12.95 8.61 -4.42
C LEU A 310 -11.68 7.79 -4.17
N ARG A 311 -11.80 6.47 -4.13
CA ARG A 311 -10.66 5.55 -4.02
C ARG A 311 -9.77 5.49 -5.26
N GLY A 312 -10.25 5.94 -6.42
CA GLY A 312 -9.53 5.83 -7.70
C GLY A 312 -9.42 4.40 -8.24
N ASP A 313 -10.39 3.54 -7.91
CA ASP A 313 -10.42 2.13 -8.33
C ASP A 313 -11.27 1.89 -9.60
N VAL A 314 -11.84 2.91 -10.21
CA VAL A 314 -12.64 2.81 -11.42
C VAL A 314 -11.88 3.35 -12.62
N ALA A 315 -11.88 2.57 -13.71
CA ALA A 315 -11.50 3.02 -15.03
C ALA A 315 -12.61 3.93 -15.64
N THR A 316 -12.28 4.63 -16.70
CA THR A 316 -13.07 5.69 -17.32
C THR A 316 -14.51 5.29 -17.67
N ASP A 317 -14.74 4.05 -18.09
CA ASP A 317 -15.98 3.60 -18.74
C ASP A 317 -17.22 3.57 -17.83
N ILE A 318 -17.05 3.42 -16.53
CA ILE A 318 -18.19 3.38 -15.58
C ILE A 318 -18.68 4.78 -15.23
N ILE A 319 -17.83 5.78 -15.41
CA ILE A 319 -18.11 7.17 -15.04
C ILE A 319 -18.68 7.96 -16.20
N ASP A 320 -18.32 7.64 -17.43
CA ASP A 320 -18.85 8.31 -18.63
C ASP A 320 -20.36 8.16 -18.77
N THR A 321 -20.95 7.13 -18.16
CA THR A 321 -22.40 6.94 -18.07
C THR A 321 -23.10 7.94 -17.13
N TYR A 322 -22.34 8.63 -16.25
CA TYR A 322 -22.85 9.54 -15.22
C TYR A 322 -22.28 10.97 -15.34
N THR A 323 -21.52 11.31 -16.38
CA THR A 323 -20.49 12.35 -16.40
C THR A 323 -20.89 13.79 -16.68
N HIS A 324 -22.13 14.19 -16.66
CA HIS A 324 -22.38 15.61 -16.89
C HIS A 324 -22.36 16.50 -15.63
N ASN A 325 -22.28 15.93 -14.39
CA ASN A 325 -22.24 16.73 -13.15
C ASN A 325 -21.62 16.02 -11.93
N TRP A 326 -20.58 15.19 -12.11
CA TRP A 326 -19.98 14.44 -10.99
C TRP A 326 -19.30 15.33 -9.95
N GLY A 327 -18.76 16.48 -10.33
CA GLY A 327 -18.05 17.36 -9.41
C GLY A 327 -18.91 17.77 -8.22
N ASP A 328 -20.11 18.26 -8.46
CA ASP A 328 -21.01 18.75 -7.41
C ASP A 328 -21.66 17.56 -6.67
N ARG A 329 -22.10 16.52 -7.36
CA ARG A 329 -22.71 15.35 -6.75
C ARG A 329 -21.74 14.58 -5.82
N VAL A 330 -20.48 14.43 -6.22
CA VAL A 330 -19.49 13.73 -5.37
C VAL A 330 -19.29 14.51 -4.09
N ARG A 331 -19.19 15.84 -4.18
CA ARG A 331 -19.04 16.70 -3.01
C ARG A 331 -20.27 16.61 -2.10
N ASP A 332 -21.47 16.78 -2.65
CA ASP A 332 -22.73 16.75 -1.88
C ASP A 332 -22.89 15.42 -1.13
N VAL A 333 -22.61 14.30 -1.79
CA VAL A 333 -22.70 12.98 -1.18
C VAL A 333 -21.59 12.80 -0.14
N TYR A 334 -20.36 13.21 -0.44
CA TYR A 334 -19.25 13.10 0.50
C TYR A 334 -19.53 13.92 1.77
N GLU A 335 -19.83 15.22 1.64
CA GLU A 335 -20.07 16.11 2.77
C GLU A 335 -21.28 15.71 3.63
N SER A 336 -22.32 15.14 2.99
CA SER A 336 -23.51 14.68 3.72
C SER A 336 -23.31 13.37 4.48
N HIS A 337 -22.31 12.56 4.14
CA HIS A 337 -22.19 11.19 4.65
C HIS A 337 -20.84 10.88 5.28
N ILE A 338 -19.84 11.76 5.14
CA ILE A 338 -18.56 11.54 5.81
C ILE A 338 -18.74 11.58 7.34
N TYR A 339 -18.02 10.75 8.05
CA TYR A 339 -18.13 10.64 9.50
C TYR A 339 -17.22 11.63 10.20
N ASP A 340 -17.60 12.06 11.41
CA ASP A 340 -16.80 12.93 12.27
C ASP A 340 -15.80 12.12 13.09
N LEU A 341 -14.59 12.67 13.27
CA LEU A 341 -13.50 12.08 14.03
C LEU A 341 -13.00 13.00 15.15
N LEU A 342 -13.35 14.30 15.09
CA LEU A 342 -12.80 15.33 15.98
C LEU A 342 -13.87 16.10 16.74
N SER A 343 -15.14 15.82 16.44
CA SER A 343 -16.30 16.42 17.15
C SER A 343 -16.44 15.92 18.59
#